data_c32935665700dda052c11b7a04e4bf31
#
_entry.id   c32935665700dda052c11b7a04e4bf31
#
_cell.length_a   1.000
_cell.length_b   1.000
_cell.length_c   1.000
_cell.angle_alpha   90.00
_cell.angle_beta   90.00
_cell.angle_gamma   90.00
#
_symmetry.space_group_name_H-M   'P 1'
#
loop_
_entity.id
_entity.type
_entity.pdbx_description
1 polymer ?
#
loop_
_entity_poly.entity_id
_entity_poly.type
_entity_poly.pdbx_seq_one_letter_code
_entity_poly.pdbx_strand_id
1 'polypeptide(L)'
;MKKSLVFAVLALLAAHLFMAQAQDVPYKKYIKYSANVLHFDSASPSMNRLFNRWKTLQSSRQGNLNIVHIGASHVQAGSLTNTVRCLILADNPGLVGSRGMIFPYSAAARCNNPADYRVQCPQKVILTRNVYKDYAYPLGLCGIAVTAADTLTEMAIKLNEPRVDYATTRIVLLGHSEQGVVPRLRLDNREVYPSYIDNTTDRYLFNLGQAVDSFCIVLPCREGDRFTVSGILLDNRHPGFSYHSIGVNGASVSDYLRCRHFVRDLRLLHPDVVVFGIGINDASGTSFDTAAFRRNYLQLIDSVRAVNPDCTFIFFTNNDSFREAGRRHYAVNTNGALARDVFYRLAHDTDGAVWDQYEVMGGLGSMEKWYKDGLAQKDRVHFTTAGYQLVGTLFYQALVDAIKKHKTR
;
A
#
# COMPACT_ATOMS: atom_id res chain seq x y z
N MET A 1 12.16 -16.81 33.28
CA MET A 1 10.70 -16.67 33.43
C MET A 1 10.22 -15.29 33.89
N LYS A 2 10.74 -14.66 34.96
CA LYS A 2 10.26 -13.32 35.42
C LYS A 2 10.54 -12.17 34.44
N LYS A 3 11.63 -12.18 33.67
CA LYS A 3 11.94 -11.12 32.68
C LYS A 3 11.04 -11.16 31.42
N SER A 4 10.65 -12.35 30.96
CA SER A 4 9.74 -12.47 29.81
C SER A 4 8.29 -12.07 30.13
N LEU A 5 7.85 -12.27 31.37
CA LEU A 5 6.53 -11.83 31.82
C LEU A 5 6.43 -10.31 31.94
N VAL A 6 7.48 -9.64 32.40
CA VAL A 6 7.55 -8.17 32.48
C VAL A 6 7.56 -7.54 31.10
N PHE A 7 8.26 -8.13 30.13
CA PHE A 7 8.26 -7.65 28.74
C PHE A 7 6.87 -7.83 28.07
N ALA A 8 6.18 -8.94 28.32
CA ALA A 8 4.84 -9.16 27.81
C ALA A 8 3.81 -8.19 28.41
N VAL A 9 3.93 -7.89 29.72
CA VAL A 9 3.04 -6.92 30.38
C VAL A 9 3.34 -5.48 29.93
N LEU A 10 4.60 -5.11 29.73
CA LEU A 10 4.97 -3.80 29.19
C LEU A 10 4.55 -3.64 27.72
N ALA A 11 4.62 -4.68 26.89
CA ALA A 11 4.14 -4.68 25.52
C ALA A 11 2.60 -4.58 25.45
N LEU A 12 1.89 -5.26 26.36
CA LEU A 12 0.44 -5.14 26.51
C LEU A 12 0.01 -3.76 27.01
N LEU A 13 0.72 -3.19 27.98
CA LEU A 13 0.49 -1.82 28.46
C LEU A 13 0.80 -0.77 27.38
N ALA A 14 1.88 -0.93 26.63
CA ALA A 14 2.21 -0.06 25.51
C ALA A 14 1.16 -0.16 24.38
N ALA A 15 0.66 -1.37 24.08
CA ALA A 15 -0.44 -1.58 23.13
C ALA A 15 -1.75 -0.95 23.61
N HIS A 16 -2.08 -1.06 24.91
CA HIS A 16 -3.26 -0.40 25.48
C HIS A 16 -3.14 1.11 25.54
N LEU A 17 -1.95 1.66 25.85
CA LEU A 17 -1.70 3.10 25.81
C LEU A 17 -1.76 3.66 24.38
N PHE A 18 -1.32 2.87 23.39
CA PHE A 18 -1.43 3.28 21.99
C PHE A 18 -2.86 3.14 21.45
N MET A 19 -3.63 2.15 21.91
CA MET A 19 -5.06 2.02 21.60
C MET A 19 -5.86 3.18 22.24
N ALA A 20 -5.51 3.61 23.45
CA ALA A 20 -6.09 4.82 24.06
C ALA A 20 -5.76 6.09 23.26
N GLN A 21 -4.52 6.22 22.75
CA GLN A 21 -4.15 7.36 21.86
C GLN A 21 -4.81 7.31 20.48
N ALA A 22 -5.14 6.14 19.93
CA ALA A 22 -5.89 6.02 18.67
C ALA A 22 -7.39 6.33 18.86
N GLN A 23 -7.92 6.25 20.09
CA GLN A 23 -9.29 6.62 20.42
C GLN A 23 -9.46 8.13 20.66
N ASP A 24 -8.41 8.83 21.06
CA ASP A 24 -8.40 10.29 21.20
C ASP A 24 -7.95 10.98 19.89
N VAL A 25 -8.69 10.73 18.80
CA VAL A 25 -8.58 11.59 17.62
C VAL A 25 -9.07 12.98 18.06
N PRO A 26 -8.21 14.01 18.10
CA PRO A 26 -8.62 15.32 18.58
C PRO A 26 -9.76 15.83 17.70
N TYR A 27 -10.90 16.12 18.32
CA TYR A 27 -12.09 16.61 17.61
C TYR A 27 -11.75 17.85 16.80
N LYS A 28 -11.97 17.78 15.49
CA LYS A 28 -11.77 18.89 14.55
C LYS A 28 -13.11 19.28 13.94
N LYS A 29 -13.55 20.50 14.17
CA LYS A 29 -14.86 21.01 13.71
C LYS A 29 -15.10 20.90 12.21
N TYR A 30 -14.03 20.86 11.41
CA TYR A 30 -14.13 20.76 9.95
C TYR A 30 -14.18 19.31 9.44
N ILE A 31 -13.89 18.32 10.28
CA ILE A 31 -14.03 16.90 9.94
C ILE A 31 -15.49 16.51 10.15
N LYS A 32 -16.12 15.98 9.11
CA LYS A 32 -17.49 15.50 9.12
C LYS A 32 -17.56 14.05 9.58
N TYR A 33 -17.45 13.80 10.87
CA TYR A 33 -17.44 12.45 11.45
C TYR A 33 -18.71 11.64 11.12
N SER A 34 -19.87 12.30 10.96
CA SER A 34 -21.11 11.64 10.53
C SER A 34 -21.08 11.13 9.10
N ALA A 35 -20.19 11.68 8.26
CA ALA A 35 -19.96 11.19 6.89
C ALA A 35 -18.91 10.06 6.83
N ASN A 36 -18.28 9.72 7.97
CA ASN A 36 -17.24 8.69 8.00
C ASN A 36 -17.83 7.28 7.96
N VAL A 37 -18.34 6.90 6.80
CA VAL A 37 -18.97 5.61 6.53
C VAL A 37 -18.49 5.06 5.17
N LEU A 38 -18.57 3.74 4.98
CA LEU A 38 -18.48 3.16 3.66
C LEU A 38 -19.82 3.24 2.94
N HIS A 39 -19.81 3.81 1.75
CA HIS A 39 -20.99 3.91 0.87
C HIS A 39 -20.99 2.73 -0.11
N PHE A 40 -21.98 1.87 -0.03
CA PHE A 40 -22.19 0.72 -0.91
C PHE A 40 -23.67 0.32 -0.92
N ASP A 41 -24.08 -0.44 -1.91
CA ASP A 41 -25.43 -1.01 -1.93
C ASP A 41 -25.58 -2.04 -0.79
N SER A 42 -26.60 -1.90 0.02
CA SER A 42 -26.88 -2.80 1.14
C SER A 42 -27.10 -4.27 0.71
N ALA A 43 -27.46 -4.48 -0.55
CA ALA A 43 -27.60 -5.80 -1.17
C ALA A 43 -26.34 -6.28 -1.89
N SER A 44 -25.24 -5.48 -1.91
CA SER A 44 -24.01 -5.80 -2.63
C SER A 44 -23.48 -7.21 -2.33
N PRO A 45 -23.46 -8.15 -3.31
CA PRO A 45 -22.85 -9.46 -3.14
C PRO A 45 -21.36 -9.39 -2.85
N SER A 46 -20.65 -8.46 -3.47
CA SER A 46 -19.20 -8.26 -3.29
C SER A 46 -18.87 -7.85 -1.85
N MET A 47 -19.55 -6.84 -1.32
CA MET A 47 -19.35 -6.41 0.07
C MET A 47 -19.75 -7.49 1.08
N ASN A 48 -20.84 -8.21 0.81
CA ASN A 48 -21.27 -9.34 1.63
C ASN A 48 -20.21 -10.45 1.66
N ARG A 49 -19.60 -10.80 0.52
CA ARG A 49 -18.49 -11.76 0.45
C ARG A 49 -17.31 -11.31 1.31
N LEU A 50 -16.89 -10.05 1.17
CA LEU A 50 -15.80 -9.49 1.96
C LEU A 50 -16.07 -9.59 3.46
N PHE A 51 -17.24 -9.13 3.90
CA PHE A 51 -17.57 -9.12 5.33
C PHE A 51 -17.71 -10.53 5.91
N ASN A 52 -18.29 -11.46 5.17
CA ASN A 52 -18.35 -12.85 5.58
C ASN A 52 -16.97 -13.48 5.66
N ARG A 53 -16.09 -13.23 4.67
CA ARG A 53 -14.71 -13.74 4.67
C ARG A 53 -13.91 -13.17 5.84
N TRP A 54 -14.07 -11.87 6.15
CA TRP A 54 -13.44 -11.24 7.31
C TRP A 54 -13.86 -11.92 8.61
N LYS A 55 -15.17 -12.08 8.83
CA LYS A 55 -15.71 -12.73 10.04
C LYS A 55 -15.32 -14.22 10.12
N THR A 56 -15.31 -14.91 9.00
CA THR A 56 -14.86 -16.31 8.94
C THR A 56 -13.39 -16.42 9.36
N LEU A 57 -12.52 -15.55 8.85
CA LEU A 57 -11.11 -15.53 9.27
C LEU A 57 -10.97 -15.26 10.77
N GLN A 58 -11.74 -14.32 11.32
CA GLN A 58 -11.75 -14.02 12.75
C GLN A 58 -12.20 -15.23 13.60
N SER A 59 -13.21 -15.95 13.18
CA SER A 59 -13.79 -17.06 13.94
C SER A 59 -13.03 -18.38 13.76
N SER A 60 -12.67 -18.73 12.52
CA SER A 60 -11.95 -19.97 12.22
C SER A 60 -10.47 -19.91 12.51
N ARG A 61 -9.88 -18.70 12.47
CA ARG A 61 -8.44 -18.46 12.54
C ARG A 61 -7.65 -19.21 11.44
N GLN A 62 -8.28 -19.47 10.30
CA GLN A 62 -7.70 -20.20 9.18
C GLN A 62 -7.83 -19.41 7.89
N GLY A 63 -6.87 -19.59 6.98
CA GLY A 63 -6.81 -18.89 5.70
C GLY A 63 -6.27 -17.47 5.81
N ASN A 64 -6.31 -16.76 4.70
CA ASN A 64 -5.75 -15.41 4.58
C ASN A 64 -6.78 -14.48 3.95
N LEU A 65 -6.69 -13.20 4.30
CA LEU A 65 -7.39 -12.12 3.62
C LEU A 65 -6.36 -11.10 3.13
N ASN A 66 -6.24 -11.01 1.80
CA ASN A 66 -5.25 -10.17 1.14
C ASN A 66 -5.89 -8.86 0.67
N ILE A 67 -5.45 -7.76 1.26
CA ILE A 67 -5.87 -6.40 0.90
C ILE A 67 -4.73 -5.72 0.14
N VAL A 68 -4.98 -5.27 -1.08
CA VAL A 68 -4.00 -4.55 -1.90
C VAL A 68 -4.43 -3.11 -2.06
N HIS A 69 -3.71 -2.16 -1.47
CA HIS A 69 -3.98 -0.73 -1.58
C HIS A 69 -3.08 -0.13 -2.65
N ILE A 70 -3.69 0.25 -3.78
CA ILE A 70 -3.00 0.83 -4.94
C ILE A 70 -3.20 2.34 -4.94
N GLY A 71 -2.12 3.08 -5.03
CA GLY A 71 -2.19 4.54 -5.05
C GLY A 71 -0.95 5.22 -5.63
N ALA A 72 -0.83 6.48 -5.30
CA ALA A 72 0.32 7.31 -5.69
C ALA A 72 1.16 7.69 -4.45
N SER A 73 1.51 8.96 -4.30
CA SER A 73 2.34 9.47 -3.19
C SER A 73 1.70 9.25 -1.81
N HIS A 74 0.38 9.34 -1.68
CA HIS A 74 -0.30 9.10 -0.42
C HIS A 74 -0.14 7.67 0.09
N VAL A 75 -0.08 6.69 -0.83
CA VAL A 75 0.14 5.28 -0.50
C VAL A 75 1.64 4.98 -0.36
N GLN A 76 2.49 5.54 -1.23
CA GLN A 76 3.95 5.41 -1.12
C GLN A 76 4.49 5.96 0.21
N ALA A 77 3.90 7.04 0.75
CA ALA A 77 4.28 7.58 2.05
C ALA A 77 4.20 6.55 3.18
N GLY A 78 3.36 5.53 3.04
CA GLY A 78 3.23 4.40 3.94
C GLY A 78 2.48 4.69 5.24
N SER A 79 2.47 5.93 5.73
CA SER A 79 1.89 6.26 7.05
C SER A 79 0.40 5.94 7.14
N LEU A 80 -0.39 6.26 6.11
CA LEU A 80 -1.81 5.91 6.04
C LEU A 80 -2.00 4.39 6.08
N THR A 81 -1.38 3.69 5.15
CA THR A 81 -1.55 2.24 4.98
C THR A 81 -1.00 1.44 6.14
N ASN A 82 0.09 1.91 6.75
CA ASN A 82 0.64 1.29 7.96
C ASN A 82 -0.29 1.47 9.16
N THR A 83 -0.93 2.63 9.30
CA THR A 83 -1.93 2.85 10.35
C THR A 83 -3.09 1.88 10.21
N VAL A 84 -3.66 1.74 9.01
CA VAL A 84 -4.75 0.78 8.76
C VAL A 84 -4.31 -0.65 9.07
N ARG A 85 -3.13 -1.06 8.60
CA ARG A 85 -2.56 -2.38 8.86
C ARG A 85 -2.42 -2.66 10.35
N CYS A 86 -1.81 -1.75 11.09
CA CYS A 86 -1.61 -1.93 12.54
C CYS A 86 -2.94 -1.99 13.30
N LEU A 87 -3.94 -1.20 12.92
CA LEU A 87 -5.26 -1.25 13.54
C LEU A 87 -5.99 -2.57 13.23
N ILE A 88 -5.92 -3.07 11.99
CA ILE A 88 -6.45 -4.39 11.65
C ILE A 88 -5.81 -5.47 12.52
N LEU A 89 -4.48 -5.47 12.64
CA LEU A 89 -3.76 -6.50 13.39
C LEU A 89 -3.96 -6.38 14.90
N ALA A 90 -4.09 -5.17 15.43
CA ALA A 90 -4.39 -4.93 16.84
C ALA A 90 -5.77 -5.47 17.24
N ASP A 91 -6.78 -5.29 16.38
CA ASP A 91 -8.13 -5.81 16.61
C ASP A 91 -8.27 -7.32 16.34
N ASN A 92 -7.24 -7.93 15.71
CA ASN A 92 -7.22 -9.33 15.34
C ASN A 92 -5.94 -10.04 15.84
N PRO A 93 -5.67 -10.11 17.15
CA PRO A 93 -4.44 -10.65 17.69
C PRO A 93 -4.21 -12.11 17.27
N GLY A 94 -2.99 -12.40 16.81
CA GLY A 94 -2.59 -13.71 16.31
C GLY A 94 -3.07 -14.05 14.89
N LEU A 95 -3.67 -13.09 14.17
CA LEU A 95 -4.00 -13.20 12.74
C LEU A 95 -3.07 -12.31 11.89
N VAL A 96 -1.76 -12.40 12.16
CA VAL A 96 -0.72 -11.70 11.40
C VAL A 96 -0.33 -12.54 10.20
N GLY A 97 -0.93 -12.28 9.05
CA GLY A 97 -0.64 -12.99 7.80
C GLY A 97 0.78 -12.71 7.31
N SER A 98 1.08 -11.49 6.94
CA SER A 98 2.45 -11.09 6.55
C SER A 98 2.59 -9.56 6.47
N ARG A 99 3.85 -9.06 6.38
CA ARG A 99 4.08 -7.64 6.03
C ARG A 99 3.62 -7.36 4.59
N GLY A 100 3.72 -8.34 3.73
CA GLY A 100 3.34 -8.22 2.32
C GLY A 100 4.39 -7.56 1.44
N MET A 101 3.93 -6.97 0.33
CA MET A 101 4.79 -6.36 -0.69
C MET A 101 5.48 -5.11 -0.16
N ILE A 102 6.79 -5.04 -0.39
CA ILE A 102 7.64 -3.86 -0.18
C ILE A 102 8.45 -3.56 -1.45
N PHE A 103 8.98 -2.35 -1.51
CA PHE A 103 9.92 -1.95 -2.54
C PHE A 103 11.09 -1.16 -1.91
N PRO A 104 12.34 -1.33 -2.35
CA PRO A 104 13.50 -0.65 -1.78
C PRO A 104 13.62 0.81 -2.31
N TYR A 105 12.64 1.67 -1.99
CA TYR A 105 12.55 3.03 -2.52
C TYR A 105 13.82 3.85 -2.29
N SER A 106 14.41 3.82 -1.09
CA SER A 106 15.60 4.63 -0.78
C SER A 106 16.91 4.08 -1.34
N ALA A 107 16.89 2.90 -1.99
CA ALA A 107 18.03 2.42 -2.79
C ALA A 107 18.33 3.40 -3.94
N ALA A 108 17.30 4.08 -4.45
CA ALA A 108 17.45 5.11 -5.49
C ALA A 108 17.42 6.52 -4.90
N ALA A 109 18.27 7.40 -5.41
CA ALA A 109 18.31 8.79 -4.99
C ALA A 109 16.94 9.47 -5.15
N ARG A 110 16.54 10.29 -4.18
CA ARG A 110 15.29 11.06 -4.15
C ARG A 110 14.01 10.24 -3.98
N CYS A 111 14.09 8.99 -3.54
CA CYS A 111 12.94 8.21 -3.12
C CYS A 111 13.03 7.93 -1.61
N ASN A 112 11.93 8.14 -0.89
CA ASN A 112 11.83 7.85 0.53
C ASN A 112 11.07 6.54 0.75
N ASN A 113 11.58 5.67 1.63
CA ASN A 113 10.81 4.50 2.08
C ASN A 113 9.65 4.93 2.99
N PRO A 114 8.59 4.10 3.07
CA PRO A 114 7.71 4.06 4.22
C PRO A 114 8.47 3.90 5.53
N ALA A 115 7.92 4.44 6.63
CA ALA A 115 8.61 4.47 7.92
C ALA A 115 8.72 3.09 8.60
N ASP A 116 7.91 2.12 8.18
CA ASP A 116 7.83 0.77 8.77
C ASP A 116 8.93 -0.19 8.30
N TYR A 117 9.82 0.26 7.43
CA TYR A 117 11.07 -0.43 7.10
C TYR A 117 12.14 0.55 6.61
N ARG A 118 13.39 0.12 6.68
CA ARG A 118 14.55 0.89 6.22
C ARG A 118 15.28 0.09 5.15
N VAL A 119 15.85 0.81 4.18
CA VAL A 119 16.72 0.24 3.14
C VAL A 119 18.03 1.02 3.11
N GLN A 120 19.13 0.31 3.08
CA GLN A 120 20.46 0.85 2.84
C GLN A 120 21.05 0.19 1.59
N CYS A 121 21.46 0.98 0.62
CA CYS A 121 22.10 0.53 -0.60
C CYS A 121 23.21 1.54 -0.92
N PRO A 122 24.48 1.23 -0.60
CA PRO A 122 25.58 2.16 -0.83
C PRO A 122 25.97 2.27 -2.30
N GLN A 123 25.64 1.28 -3.13
CA GLN A 123 25.92 1.28 -4.56
C GLN A 123 24.89 2.13 -5.32
N LYS A 124 25.29 2.68 -6.44
CA LYS A 124 24.40 3.39 -7.35
C LYS A 124 23.50 2.39 -8.09
N VAL A 125 22.22 2.71 -8.17
CA VAL A 125 21.24 1.96 -8.95
C VAL A 125 20.48 2.89 -9.89
N ILE A 126 19.99 2.35 -10.99
CA ILE A 126 19.19 3.09 -11.96
C ILE A 126 17.72 2.95 -11.55
N LEU A 127 17.05 4.08 -11.33
CA LEU A 127 15.62 4.14 -11.00
C LEU A 127 14.77 4.17 -12.26
N THR A 128 13.76 3.31 -12.33
CA THR A 128 12.70 3.31 -13.34
C THR A 128 11.35 3.45 -12.67
N ARG A 129 10.48 4.32 -13.18
CA ARG A 129 9.13 4.58 -12.61
C ARG A 129 8.11 4.63 -13.73
N ASN A 130 6.90 4.18 -13.45
CA ASN A 130 5.79 4.18 -14.40
C ASN A 130 5.36 5.59 -14.85
N VAL A 131 5.69 6.64 -14.10
CA VAL A 131 5.47 8.04 -14.48
C VAL A 131 6.43 8.54 -15.57
N TYR A 132 7.51 7.80 -15.89
CA TYR A 132 8.38 8.14 -17.00
C TYR A 132 7.71 7.77 -18.33
N LYS A 133 7.94 8.58 -19.38
CA LYS A 133 7.35 8.31 -20.69
C LYS A 133 7.89 7.03 -21.30
N ASP A 134 9.20 6.84 -21.20
CA ASP A 134 9.92 5.70 -21.78
C ASP A 134 10.75 5.01 -20.70
N TYR A 135 10.73 3.70 -20.72
CA TYR A 135 11.58 2.84 -19.89
C TYR A 135 11.80 1.48 -20.55
N ALA A 136 13.03 0.97 -20.45
CA ALA A 136 13.43 -0.28 -21.11
C ALA A 136 12.84 -1.52 -20.43
N TYR A 137 12.79 -1.53 -19.07
CA TYR A 137 12.28 -2.68 -18.32
C TYR A 137 10.75 -2.60 -18.19
N PRO A 138 10.01 -3.67 -18.55
CA PRO A 138 8.57 -3.72 -18.39
C PRO A 138 8.18 -3.80 -16.91
N LEU A 139 7.69 -2.69 -16.36
CA LEU A 139 7.31 -2.59 -14.95
C LEU A 139 6.14 -3.51 -14.59
N GLY A 140 6.13 -3.96 -13.34
CA GLY A 140 5.09 -4.80 -12.76
C GLY A 140 4.17 -4.05 -11.79
N LEU A 141 3.61 -4.78 -10.84
CA LEU A 141 2.62 -4.30 -9.88
C LEU A 141 3.10 -3.07 -9.09
N CYS A 142 4.35 -3.04 -8.65
CA CYS A 142 4.88 -1.91 -7.88
C CYS A 142 4.99 -0.61 -8.70
N GLY A 143 4.93 -0.67 -10.05
CA GLY A 143 5.05 0.50 -10.91
C GLY A 143 6.42 1.18 -10.86
N ILE A 144 7.41 0.54 -10.26
CA ILE A 144 8.75 1.05 -10.01
C ILE A 144 9.75 -0.09 -10.01
N ALA A 145 10.99 0.17 -10.45
CA ALA A 145 12.09 -0.78 -10.40
C ALA A 145 13.42 -0.08 -10.13
N VAL A 146 14.38 -0.81 -9.57
CA VAL A 146 15.78 -0.38 -9.45
C VAL A 146 16.67 -1.41 -10.13
N THR A 147 17.58 -0.95 -10.99
CA THR A 147 18.53 -1.78 -11.71
C THR A 147 19.93 -1.58 -11.17
N ALA A 148 20.51 -2.65 -10.64
CA ALA A 148 21.93 -2.74 -10.31
C ALA A 148 22.73 -3.02 -11.59
N ALA A 149 23.88 -2.37 -11.76
CA ALA A 149 24.76 -2.54 -12.90
C ALA A 149 26.22 -2.36 -12.47
N ASP A 150 27.10 -3.11 -13.09
CA ASP A 150 28.55 -2.94 -13.07
C ASP A 150 29.28 -3.22 -11.73
N THR A 151 28.57 -3.57 -10.66
CA THR A 151 29.18 -3.88 -9.36
C THR A 151 28.36 -4.87 -8.54
N LEU A 152 29.02 -5.51 -7.56
CA LEU A 152 28.34 -6.22 -6.49
C LEU A 152 27.43 -5.22 -5.73
N THR A 153 26.12 -5.38 -5.86
CA THR A 153 25.14 -4.49 -5.21
C THR A 153 24.51 -5.16 -4.01
N GLU A 154 24.46 -4.44 -2.91
CA GLU A 154 23.90 -4.90 -1.65
C GLU A 154 22.76 -3.96 -1.21
N MET A 155 21.59 -4.54 -0.89
CA MET A 155 20.43 -3.82 -0.38
C MET A 155 20.05 -4.41 0.98
N ALA A 156 20.51 -3.77 2.07
CA ALA A 156 20.13 -4.18 3.41
C ALA A 156 18.75 -3.62 3.76
N ILE A 157 17.85 -4.49 4.20
CA ILE A 157 16.47 -4.18 4.54
C ILE A 157 16.22 -4.59 5.99
N LYS A 158 15.63 -3.67 6.76
CA LYS A 158 15.22 -3.92 8.14
C LYS A 158 13.80 -3.44 8.36
N LEU A 159 12.93 -4.31 8.88
CA LEU A 159 11.60 -3.92 9.35
C LEU A 159 11.74 -3.02 10.58
N ASN A 160 10.88 -2.02 10.68
CA ASN A 160 10.93 -0.98 11.71
C ASN A 160 9.52 -0.67 12.26
N GLU A 161 8.70 -1.71 12.44
CA GLU A 161 7.36 -1.59 13.01
C GLU A 161 7.30 -2.33 14.35
N PRO A 162 7.52 -1.63 15.48
CA PRO A 162 7.62 -2.27 16.78
C PRO A 162 6.29 -2.83 17.32
N ARG A 163 5.17 -2.45 16.72
CA ARG A 163 3.82 -2.88 17.14
C ARG A 163 3.43 -4.25 16.59
N VAL A 164 4.15 -4.73 15.57
CA VAL A 164 3.77 -5.96 14.85
C VAL A 164 5.00 -6.82 14.60
N ASP A 165 4.99 -8.03 15.10
CA ASP A 165 5.95 -9.07 14.71
C ASP A 165 5.41 -9.81 13.49
N TYR A 166 5.99 -9.53 12.31
CA TYR A 166 5.60 -10.17 11.06
C TYR A 166 6.17 -11.57 10.87
N ALA A 167 7.16 -11.98 11.70
CA ALA A 167 7.78 -13.29 11.67
C ALA A 167 8.11 -13.79 10.24
N THR A 168 8.77 -12.94 9.43
CA THR A 168 9.07 -13.24 8.02
C THR A 168 9.93 -14.50 7.90
N THR A 169 9.38 -15.56 7.30
CA THR A 169 10.07 -16.84 7.10
C THR A 169 10.30 -17.17 5.62
N ARG A 170 9.70 -16.37 4.73
CA ARG A 170 9.78 -16.54 3.29
C ARG A 170 9.88 -15.19 2.60
N ILE A 171 10.73 -15.10 1.58
CA ILE A 171 10.88 -13.91 0.74
C ILE A 171 10.73 -14.33 -0.72
N VAL A 172 9.89 -13.59 -1.48
CA VAL A 172 9.87 -13.69 -2.94
C VAL A 172 10.41 -12.39 -3.49
N LEU A 173 11.57 -12.46 -4.15
CA LEU A 173 12.15 -11.34 -4.88
C LEU A 173 11.61 -11.38 -6.32
N LEU A 174 10.99 -10.29 -6.75
CA LEU A 174 10.66 -10.03 -8.15
C LEU A 174 11.84 -9.33 -8.79
N GLY A 175 12.49 -10.00 -9.73
CA GLY A 175 13.68 -9.43 -10.34
C GLY A 175 14.12 -10.18 -11.60
N HIS A 176 14.76 -9.45 -12.52
CA HIS A 176 15.15 -9.92 -13.83
C HIS A 176 16.63 -9.66 -14.11
N SER A 177 17.27 -10.62 -14.75
CA SER A 177 18.63 -10.49 -15.32
C SER A 177 18.72 -11.17 -16.66
N GLU A 178 19.19 -10.45 -17.67
CA GLU A 178 19.46 -11.00 -18.99
C GLU A 178 20.72 -11.88 -18.98
N GLN A 179 21.69 -11.61 -18.11
CA GLN A 179 22.95 -12.31 -17.99
C GLN A 179 22.91 -13.51 -17.02
N GLY A 180 21.72 -13.82 -16.45
CA GLY A 180 21.54 -14.93 -15.55
C GLY A 180 22.14 -14.73 -14.14
N VAL A 181 22.25 -13.48 -13.69
CA VAL A 181 22.68 -13.19 -12.31
C VAL A 181 21.67 -13.78 -11.34
N VAL A 182 22.14 -14.63 -10.42
CA VAL A 182 21.32 -15.25 -9.38
C VAL A 182 21.48 -14.45 -8.08
N PRO A 183 20.41 -13.81 -7.59
CA PRO A 183 20.46 -13.10 -6.32
C PRO A 183 20.59 -14.07 -5.15
N ARG A 184 21.17 -13.60 -4.05
CA ARG A 184 21.20 -14.34 -2.78
C ARG A 184 20.80 -13.40 -1.65
N LEU A 185 20.39 -13.97 -0.53
CA LEU A 185 20.17 -13.22 0.70
C LEU A 185 21.33 -13.48 1.65
N ARG A 186 21.72 -12.44 2.40
CA ARG A 186 22.59 -12.57 3.56
C ARG A 186 21.78 -12.27 4.82
N LEU A 187 21.76 -13.24 5.73
CA LEU A 187 21.14 -13.17 7.06
C LEU A 187 22.27 -13.25 8.09
N ASP A 188 22.60 -12.16 8.74
CA ASP A 188 23.80 -12.06 9.57
C ASP A 188 25.05 -12.56 8.82
N ASN A 189 25.60 -13.69 9.24
CA ASN A 189 26.78 -14.30 8.63
C ASN A 189 26.47 -15.48 7.67
N ARG A 190 25.19 -15.73 7.36
CA ARG A 190 24.75 -16.85 6.52
C ARG A 190 24.21 -16.35 5.19
N GLU A 191 24.69 -16.94 4.10
CA GLU A 191 24.09 -16.76 2.76
C GLU A 191 22.96 -17.77 2.54
N VAL A 192 21.88 -17.30 1.94
CA VAL A 192 20.72 -18.10 1.54
C VAL A 192 20.52 -17.93 0.05
N TYR A 193 20.54 -19.03 -0.65
CA TYR A 193 20.26 -19.08 -2.09
C TYR A 193 18.77 -19.30 -2.34
N PRO A 194 18.26 -18.93 -3.54
CA PRO A 194 16.89 -19.21 -3.88
C PRO A 194 16.61 -20.72 -3.80
N SER A 195 15.57 -21.11 -3.11
CA SER A 195 15.06 -22.49 -3.08
C SER A 195 14.28 -22.85 -4.35
N TYR A 196 13.82 -21.84 -5.08
CA TYR A 196 13.14 -21.97 -6.37
C TYR A 196 13.32 -20.70 -7.20
N ILE A 197 13.56 -20.89 -8.50
CA ILE A 197 13.68 -19.82 -9.49
C ILE A 197 12.66 -20.07 -10.58
N ASP A 198 11.83 -19.08 -10.88
CA ASP A 198 10.91 -19.08 -12.00
C ASP A 198 11.31 -17.97 -12.98
N ASN A 199 12.05 -18.35 -14.00
CA ASN A 199 12.51 -17.42 -15.03
C ASN A 199 11.40 -16.93 -15.96
N THR A 200 10.21 -17.56 -15.96
CA THR A 200 9.08 -17.13 -16.78
C THR A 200 8.32 -15.94 -16.15
N THR A 201 8.39 -15.86 -14.83
CA THR A 201 7.75 -14.80 -14.04
C THR A 201 8.75 -13.94 -13.29
N ASP A 202 10.05 -14.11 -13.52
CA ASP A 202 11.13 -13.34 -12.88
C ASP A 202 11.08 -13.41 -11.34
N ARG A 203 10.93 -14.62 -10.77
CA ARG A 203 10.73 -14.83 -9.33
C ARG A 203 11.82 -15.68 -8.72
N TYR A 204 12.33 -15.21 -7.59
CA TYR A 204 13.31 -15.93 -6.77
C TYR A 204 12.70 -16.14 -5.38
N LEU A 205 12.43 -17.39 -5.03
CA LEU A 205 11.86 -17.77 -3.74
C LEU A 205 12.97 -18.17 -2.76
N PHE A 206 12.95 -17.59 -1.59
CA PHE A 206 13.85 -17.91 -0.48
C PHE A 206 13.04 -18.42 0.71
N ASN A 207 13.35 -19.62 1.20
CA ASN A 207 12.89 -20.15 2.47
C ASN A 207 13.99 -19.92 3.52
N LEU A 208 13.66 -19.18 4.61
CA LEU A 208 14.69 -18.68 5.51
C LEU A 208 15.02 -19.65 6.64
N GLY A 209 14.14 -20.61 6.93
CA GLY A 209 14.28 -21.59 8.02
C GLY A 209 14.04 -21.02 9.42
N GLN A 210 14.01 -19.70 9.57
CA GLN A 210 13.69 -18.97 10.79
C GLN A 210 13.02 -17.65 10.45
N ALA A 211 12.31 -17.06 11.42
CA ALA A 211 11.75 -15.73 11.27
C ALA A 211 12.84 -14.67 11.34
N VAL A 212 12.78 -13.69 10.45
CA VAL A 212 13.72 -12.56 10.41
C VAL A 212 12.97 -11.23 10.29
N ASP A 213 13.54 -10.17 10.83
CA ASP A 213 13.12 -8.77 10.64
C ASP A 213 14.10 -7.98 9.76
N SER A 214 15.26 -8.57 9.45
CA SER A 214 16.32 -7.95 8.66
C SER A 214 17.00 -8.96 7.74
N PHE A 215 17.40 -8.50 6.56
CA PHE A 215 18.13 -9.27 5.55
C PHE A 215 18.81 -8.33 4.57
N CYS A 216 19.81 -8.84 3.86
CA CYS A 216 20.47 -8.14 2.78
C CYS A 216 20.28 -8.92 1.46
N ILE A 217 19.75 -8.26 0.44
CA ILE A 217 19.75 -8.77 -0.93
C ILE A 217 21.13 -8.50 -1.50
N VAL A 218 21.79 -9.55 -1.97
CA VAL A 218 23.12 -9.50 -2.61
C VAL A 218 22.95 -9.86 -4.08
N LEU A 219 23.27 -8.91 -4.94
CA LEU A 219 23.24 -9.05 -6.39
C LEU A 219 24.70 -9.13 -6.89
N PRO A 220 25.20 -10.32 -7.22
CA PRO A 220 26.60 -10.51 -7.63
C PRO A 220 26.81 -10.13 -9.09
N CYS A 221 26.44 -8.89 -9.46
CA CYS A 221 26.70 -8.33 -10.77
C CYS A 221 28.22 -8.16 -10.99
N ARG A 222 28.64 -8.30 -12.24
CA ARG A 222 29.98 -7.98 -12.73
C ARG A 222 29.85 -6.85 -13.74
N GLU A 223 30.96 -6.38 -14.26
CA GLU A 223 30.94 -5.40 -15.35
C GLU A 223 30.14 -5.94 -16.55
N GLY A 224 29.17 -5.16 -16.99
CA GLY A 224 28.24 -5.53 -18.06
C GLY A 224 26.97 -6.29 -17.61
N ASP A 225 26.97 -6.86 -16.39
CA ASP A 225 25.77 -7.51 -15.86
C ASP A 225 24.75 -6.50 -15.38
N ARG A 226 23.47 -6.92 -15.43
CA ARG A 226 22.37 -6.14 -14.87
C ARG A 226 21.39 -7.02 -14.12
N PHE A 227 20.90 -6.50 -12.99
CA PHE A 227 19.81 -7.13 -12.25
C PHE A 227 18.79 -6.06 -11.87
N THR A 228 17.56 -6.24 -12.31
CA THR A 228 16.46 -5.30 -12.02
C THR A 228 15.56 -5.87 -10.94
N VAL A 229 15.43 -5.18 -9.80
CA VAL A 229 14.49 -5.50 -8.72
C VAL A 229 13.20 -4.71 -8.95
N SER A 230 12.05 -5.39 -9.03
CA SER A 230 10.73 -4.80 -9.25
C SER A 230 9.77 -4.97 -8.07
N GLY A 231 10.14 -5.71 -7.02
CA GLY A 231 9.35 -5.89 -5.81
C GLY A 231 9.92 -6.98 -4.90
N ILE A 232 9.50 -6.96 -3.64
CA ILE A 232 9.89 -7.94 -2.63
C ILE A 232 8.65 -8.28 -1.82
N LEU A 233 8.22 -9.54 -1.85
CA LEU A 233 7.12 -10.02 -1.02
C LEU A 233 7.69 -10.70 0.22
N LEU A 234 7.34 -10.15 1.38
CA LEU A 234 7.65 -10.74 2.68
C LEU A 234 6.46 -11.58 3.13
N ASP A 235 6.70 -12.84 3.50
CA ASP A 235 5.64 -13.79 3.82
C ASP A 235 6.05 -14.71 4.99
N ASN A 236 5.08 -15.21 5.73
CA ASN A 236 5.28 -16.13 6.84
C ASN A 236 4.41 -17.40 6.77
N ARG A 237 3.49 -17.48 5.80
CA ARG A 237 2.48 -18.54 5.63
C ARG A 237 1.52 -18.72 6.81
N HIS A 238 1.51 -17.78 7.76
CA HIS A 238 0.55 -17.82 8.86
C HIS A 238 -0.83 -17.36 8.38
N PRO A 239 -1.90 -17.93 8.92
CA PRO A 239 -3.25 -17.42 8.73
C PRO A 239 -3.36 -15.97 9.19
N GLY A 240 -4.12 -15.15 8.47
CA GLY A 240 -4.36 -13.79 8.92
C GLY A 240 -4.55 -12.76 7.81
N PHE A 241 -4.47 -11.51 8.23
CA PHE A 241 -4.59 -10.36 7.33
C PHE A 241 -3.23 -9.97 6.75
N SER A 242 -3.21 -9.77 5.44
CA SER A 242 -2.06 -9.16 4.74
C SER A 242 -2.52 -7.88 4.06
N TYR A 243 -1.84 -6.76 4.35
CA TYR A 243 -2.18 -5.45 3.77
C TYR A 243 -0.98 -4.92 2.97
N HIS A 244 -1.09 -5.02 1.65
CA HIS A 244 -0.04 -4.61 0.72
C HIS A 244 -0.22 -3.15 0.32
N SER A 245 0.86 -2.39 0.34
CA SER A 245 0.87 -0.97 -0.07
C SER A 245 1.66 -0.81 -1.36
N ILE A 246 0.98 -0.41 -2.43
CA ILE A 246 1.55 -0.23 -3.76
C ILE A 246 1.37 1.23 -4.15
N GLY A 247 2.46 1.99 -4.21
CA GLY A 247 2.37 3.41 -4.52
C GLY A 247 3.60 3.94 -5.26
N VAL A 248 3.37 4.83 -6.21
CA VAL A 248 4.43 5.55 -6.93
C VAL A 248 4.11 7.05 -6.94
N ASN A 249 5.01 7.86 -6.38
CA ASN A 249 4.86 9.32 -6.35
C ASN A 249 4.58 9.88 -7.75
N GLY A 250 3.50 10.65 -7.87
CA GLY A 250 3.11 11.29 -9.12
C GLY A 250 2.32 10.41 -10.09
N ALA A 251 2.12 9.11 -9.79
CA ALA A 251 1.42 8.21 -10.69
C ALA A 251 -0.07 8.57 -10.84
N SER A 252 -0.55 8.45 -12.06
CA SER A 252 -1.95 8.45 -12.47
C SER A 252 -2.44 7.02 -12.72
N VAL A 253 -3.75 6.84 -12.92
CA VAL A 253 -4.32 5.53 -13.29
C VAL A 253 -3.72 5.02 -14.59
N SER A 254 -3.55 5.90 -15.60
CA SER A 254 -2.96 5.55 -16.90
C SER A 254 -1.51 5.08 -16.80
N ASP A 255 -0.76 5.51 -15.78
CA ASP A 255 0.62 5.06 -15.58
C ASP A 255 0.68 3.59 -15.14
N TYR A 256 -0.28 3.13 -14.34
CA TYR A 256 -0.39 1.71 -13.99
C TYR A 256 -0.80 0.83 -15.17
N LEU A 257 -1.64 1.34 -16.08
CA LEU A 257 -2.03 0.62 -17.31
C LEU A 257 -0.83 0.33 -18.23
N ARG A 258 0.25 1.09 -18.13
CA ARG A 258 1.49 0.87 -18.89
C ARG A 258 2.41 -0.20 -18.25
N CYS A 259 2.10 -0.66 -17.04
CA CYS A 259 2.88 -1.68 -16.35
C CYS A 259 2.56 -3.06 -16.90
N ARG A 260 3.32 -3.52 -17.91
CA ARG A 260 3.03 -4.76 -18.66
C ARG A 260 3.02 -6.03 -17.79
N HIS A 261 3.77 -6.05 -16.70
CA HIS A 261 3.83 -7.17 -15.76
C HIS A 261 2.87 -7.01 -14.57
N PHE A 262 1.97 -6.03 -14.59
CA PHE A 262 1.03 -5.76 -13.49
C PHE A 262 0.20 -7.00 -13.10
N VAL A 263 -0.49 -7.60 -14.07
CA VAL A 263 -1.32 -8.81 -13.85
C VAL A 263 -0.47 -10.00 -13.40
N ARG A 264 0.71 -10.19 -14.03
CA ARG A 264 1.65 -11.26 -13.67
C ARG A 264 2.04 -11.20 -12.20
N ASP A 265 2.40 -10.02 -11.72
CA ASP A 265 2.89 -9.83 -10.35
C ASP A 265 1.73 -9.82 -9.34
N LEU A 266 0.56 -9.29 -9.73
CA LEU A 266 -0.63 -9.27 -8.87
C LEU A 266 -1.13 -10.69 -8.53
N ARG A 267 -0.91 -11.67 -9.41
CA ARG A 267 -1.23 -13.08 -9.14
C ARG A 267 -0.53 -13.65 -7.90
N LEU A 268 0.64 -13.11 -7.52
CA LEU A 268 1.31 -13.49 -6.27
C LEU A 268 0.51 -13.16 -5.03
N LEU A 269 -0.23 -12.05 -5.09
CA LEU A 269 -0.94 -11.52 -3.94
C LEU A 269 -2.36 -12.08 -3.86
N HIS A 270 -2.93 -12.51 -4.99
CA HIS A 270 -4.30 -13.01 -5.10
C HIS A 270 -5.28 -12.17 -4.26
N PRO A 271 -5.49 -10.88 -4.61
CA PRO A 271 -6.21 -9.94 -3.76
C PRO A 271 -7.66 -10.34 -3.55
N ASP A 272 -8.13 -10.33 -2.31
CA ASP A 272 -9.54 -10.44 -1.96
C ASP A 272 -10.22 -9.08 -2.04
N VAL A 273 -9.43 -8.04 -1.73
CA VAL A 273 -9.86 -6.65 -1.78
C VAL A 273 -8.77 -5.81 -2.45
N VAL A 274 -9.17 -4.97 -3.39
CA VAL A 274 -8.34 -3.88 -3.85
C VAL A 274 -8.93 -2.56 -3.37
N VAL A 275 -8.11 -1.81 -2.63
CA VAL A 275 -8.41 -0.43 -2.23
C VAL A 275 -7.71 0.50 -3.21
N PHE A 276 -8.46 1.33 -3.91
CA PHE A 276 -7.91 2.32 -4.83
C PHE A 276 -7.82 3.69 -4.17
N GLY A 277 -6.60 4.17 -3.91
CA GLY A 277 -6.28 5.51 -3.43
C GLY A 277 -5.48 6.31 -4.48
N ILE A 278 -5.86 6.20 -5.75
CA ILE A 278 -5.21 6.87 -6.89
C ILE A 278 -6.22 7.74 -7.62
N GLY A 279 -5.78 8.87 -8.19
CA GLY A 279 -6.64 9.77 -8.97
C GLY A 279 -6.36 11.25 -8.73
N ILE A 280 -5.63 11.60 -7.66
CA ILE A 280 -5.33 13.00 -7.36
C ILE A 280 -4.44 13.63 -8.45
N ASN A 281 -3.51 12.86 -9.02
CA ASN A 281 -2.64 13.33 -10.11
C ASN A 281 -3.41 13.43 -11.42
N ASP A 282 -4.37 12.52 -11.69
CA ASP A 282 -5.27 12.59 -12.84
C ASP A 282 -6.10 13.88 -12.82
N ALA A 283 -6.55 14.28 -11.62
CA ALA A 283 -7.41 15.45 -11.40
C ALA A 283 -6.64 16.74 -11.06
N SER A 284 -5.30 16.76 -11.12
CA SER A 284 -4.47 17.90 -10.67
C SER A 284 -4.43 19.09 -11.65
N GLY A 285 -4.74 18.86 -12.93
CA GLY A 285 -4.67 19.86 -13.99
C GLY A 285 -5.76 20.93 -13.92
N THR A 286 -5.71 21.87 -14.86
CA THR A 286 -6.76 22.87 -15.06
C THR A 286 -7.98 22.29 -15.77
N SER A 287 -7.79 21.23 -16.54
CA SER A 287 -8.84 20.43 -17.17
C SER A 287 -8.77 19.00 -16.66
N PHE A 288 -9.93 18.37 -16.52
CA PHE A 288 -10.05 16.99 -16.07
C PHE A 288 -11.09 16.26 -16.92
N ASP A 289 -10.65 15.27 -17.68
CA ASP A 289 -11.53 14.40 -18.47
C ASP A 289 -12.05 13.25 -17.62
N THR A 290 -13.24 13.41 -17.05
CA THR A 290 -13.90 12.41 -16.22
C THR A 290 -14.22 11.12 -16.98
N ALA A 291 -14.48 11.20 -18.30
CA ALA A 291 -14.77 10.03 -19.12
C ALA A 291 -13.52 9.19 -19.37
N ALA A 292 -12.38 9.84 -19.69
CA ALA A 292 -11.09 9.15 -19.80
C ALA A 292 -10.66 8.55 -18.47
N PHE A 293 -10.82 9.28 -17.37
CA PHE A 293 -10.51 8.80 -16.02
C PHE A 293 -11.29 7.53 -15.67
N ARG A 294 -12.62 7.52 -15.91
CA ARG A 294 -13.46 6.35 -15.71
C ARG A 294 -13.03 5.17 -16.61
N ARG A 295 -12.78 5.40 -17.89
CA ARG A 295 -12.31 4.33 -18.81
C ARG A 295 -11.00 3.71 -18.34
N ASN A 296 -10.03 4.51 -17.93
CA ASN A 296 -8.75 4.03 -17.42
C ASN A 296 -8.94 3.17 -16.17
N TYR A 297 -9.83 3.59 -15.26
CA TYR A 297 -10.15 2.82 -14.06
C TYR A 297 -10.78 1.47 -14.39
N LEU A 298 -11.73 1.42 -15.33
CA LEU A 298 -12.36 0.16 -15.74
C LEU A 298 -11.34 -0.82 -16.32
N GLN A 299 -10.37 -0.35 -17.13
CA GLN A 299 -9.28 -1.19 -17.63
C GLN A 299 -8.37 -1.72 -16.51
N LEU A 300 -8.08 -0.89 -15.49
CA LEU A 300 -7.30 -1.34 -14.35
C LEU A 300 -8.07 -2.36 -13.50
N ILE A 301 -9.37 -2.17 -13.31
CA ILE A 301 -10.27 -3.11 -12.64
C ILE A 301 -10.33 -4.44 -13.38
N ASP A 302 -10.43 -4.41 -14.71
CA ASP A 302 -10.43 -5.62 -15.55
C ASP A 302 -9.10 -6.39 -15.38
N SER A 303 -7.98 -5.68 -15.24
CA SER A 303 -6.68 -6.29 -14.94
C SER A 303 -6.67 -6.99 -13.57
N VAL A 304 -7.37 -6.46 -12.57
CA VAL A 304 -7.52 -7.11 -11.25
C VAL A 304 -8.46 -8.32 -11.36
N ARG A 305 -9.58 -8.18 -12.05
CA ARG A 305 -10.54 -9.28 -12.27
C ARG A 305 -9.94 -10.45 -13.06
N ALA A 306 -8.97 -10.20 -13.93
CA ALA A 306 -8.22 -11.25 -14.61
C ALA A 306 -7.35 -12.10 -13.63
N VAL A 307 -7.12 -11.63 -12.42
CA VAL A 307 -6.44 -12.38 -11.34
C VAL A 307 -7.46 -13.03 -10.39
N ASN A 308 -8.44 -12.25 -9.94
CA ASN A 308 -9.51 -12.72 -9.07
C ASN A 308 -10.85 -12.07 -9.48
N PRO A 309 -11.75 -12.79 -10.18
CA PRO A 309 -13.06 -12.29 -10.59
C PRO A 309 -13.94 -11.85 -9.40
N ASP A 310 -13.74 -12.44 -8.23
CA ASP A 310 -14.49 -12.18 -7.00
C ASP A 310 -13.87 -11.07 -6.12
N CYS A 311 -12.82 -10.39 -6.61
CA CYS A 311 -12.17 -9.31 -5.88
C CYS A 311 -13.16 -8.17 -5.59
N THR A 312 -13.21 -7.75 -4.33
CA THR A 312 -14.00 -6.58 -3.90
C THR A 312 -13.21 -5.29 -4.12
N PHE A 313 -13.89 -4.23 -4.53
CA PHE A 313 -13.26 -2.92 -4.76
C PHE A 313 -13.75 -1.90 -3.74
N ILE A 314 -12.80 -1.16 -3.15
CA ILE A 314 -13.08 0.00 -2.29
C ILE A 314 -12.35 1.20 -2.89
N PHE A 315 -13.07 2.26 -3.17
CA PHE A 315 -12.52 3.47 -3.75
C PHE A 315 -12.40 4.56 -2.68
N PHE A 316 -11.20 5.13 -2.51
CA PHE A 316 -11.02 6.39 -1.80
C PHE A 316 -11.27 7.51 -2.78
N THR A 317 -12.15 8.45 -2.44
CA THR A 317 -12.20 9.70 -3.19
C THR A 317 -10.90 10.48 -2.97
N ASN A 318 -10.52 11.30 -3.95
CA ASN A 318 -9.38 12.19 -3.74
C ASN A 318 -9.64 13.09 -2.53
N ASN A 319 -8.59 13.42 -1.77
CA ASN A 319 -8.70 14.50 -0.80
C ASN A 319 -8.93 15.83 -1.51
N ASP A 320 -9.50 16.81 -0.79
CA ASP A 320 -9.43 18.20 -1.23
C ASP A 320 -7.97 18.61 -1.43
N SER A 321 -7.71 19.39 -2.43
CA SER A 321 -6.34 19.79 -2.77
C SER A 321 -6.30 21.19 -3.39
N PHE A 322 -5.10 21.73 -3.43
CA PHE A 322 -4.83 23.00 -4.10
C PHE A 322 -3.84 22.76 -5.22
N ARG A 323 -3.85 23.63 -6.21
CA ARG A 323 -2.87 23.67 -7.29
C ARG A 323 -2.10 24.97 -7.24
N GLU A 324 -0.86 24.96 -7.66
CA GLU A 324 -0.06 26.15 -7.81
C GLU A 324 -0.64 27.02 -8.95
N ALA A 325 -0.99 28.26 -8.65
CA ALA A 325 -1.64 29.21 -9.55
C ALA A 325 -0.77 30.46 -9.80
N GLY A 326 0.54 30.33 -9.64
CA GLY A 326 1.54 31.36 -9.76
C GLY A 326 2.52 31.33 -8.58
N ARG A 327 3.56 32.16 -8.62
CA ARG A 327 4.61 32.15 -7.61
C ARG A 327 4.04 32.33 -6.20
N ARG A 328 4.04 31.28 -5.39
CA ARG A 328 3.50 31.22 -4.01
C ARG A 328 1.98 31.42 -3.88
N HIS A 329 1.23 31.34 -4.98
CA HIS A 329 -0.23 31.37 -4.94
C HIS A 329 -0.79 29.96 -5.15
N TYR A 330 -1.77 29.60 -4.33
CA TYR A 330 -2.47 28.33 -4.41
C TYR A 330 -3.97 28.59 -4.67
N ALA A 331 -4.51 27.93 -5.68
CA ALA A 331 -5.94 27.93 -5.97
C ALA A 331 -6.54 26.57 -5.59
N VAL A 332 -7.74 26.59 -5.06
CA VAL A 332 -8.48 25.36 -4.75
C VAL A 332 -8.69 24.55 -6.02
N ASN A 333 -8.44 23.26 -5.97
CA ASN A 333 -8.68 22.35 -7.08
C ASN A 333 -10.14 21.86 -7.07
N THR A 334 -10.94 22.35 -7.99
CA THR A 334 -12.37 21.98 -8.10
C THR A 334 -12.60 20.61 -8.74
N ASN A 335 -11.57 20.02 -9.38
CA ASN A 335 -11.69 18.71 -10.02
C ASN A 335 -11.88 17.56 -9.01
N GLY A 336 -11.56 17.78 -7.72
CA GLY A 336 -11.80 16.81 -6.66
C GLY A 336 -13.26 16.37 -6.57
N ALA A 337 -14.20 17.30 -6.70
CA ALA A 337 -15.64 17.01 -6.71
C ALA A 337 -16.04 16.19 -7.95
N LEU A 338 -15.50 16.54 -9.14
CA LEU A 338 -15.76 15.78 -10.37
C LEU A 338 -15.21 14.34 -10.29
N ALA A 339 -14.01 14.19 -9.73
CA ALA A 339 -13.43 12.87 -9.51
C ALA A 339 -14.25 12.04 -8.50
N ARG A 340 -14.76 12.68 -7.44
CA ARG A 340 -15.66 12.05 -6.46
C ARG A 340 -16.87 11.40 -7.12
N ASP A 341 -17.54 12.10 -8.03
CA ASP A 341 -18.69 11.57 -8.75
C ASP A 341 -18.34 10.37 -9.63
N VAL A 342 -17.12 10.34 -10.19
CA VAL A 342 -16.64 9.17 -10.95
C VAL A 342 -16.42 7.98 -10.03
N PHE A 343 -15.87 8.15 -8.84
CA PHE A 343 -15.67 7.06 -7.88
C PHE A 343 -16.99 6.42 -7.44
N TYR A 344 -18.04 7.21 -7.21
CA TYR A 344 -19.36 6.66 -6.89
C TYR A 344 -19.93 5.83 -8.05
N ARG A 345 -19.76 6.29 -9.30
CA ARG A 345 -20.16 5.51 -10.49
C ARG A 345 -19.36 4.22 -10.61
N LEU A 346 -18.04 4.27 -10.40
CA LEU A 346 -17.19 3.08 -10.42
C LEU A 346 -17.61 2.06 -9.36
N ALA A 347 -17.92 2.50 -8.14
CA ALA A 347 -18.39 1.62 -7.09
C ALA A 347 -19.73 0.96 -7.47
N HIS A 348 -20.67 1.72 -8.02
CA HIS A 348 -21.93 1.18 -8.53
C HIS A 348 -21.71 0.13 -9.63
N ASP A 349 -20.88 0.45 -10.64
CA ASP A 349 -20.62 -0.42 -11.81
C ASP A 349 -19.88 -1.72 -11.43
N THR A 350 -19.14 -1.71 -10.34
CA THR A 350 -18.32 -2.83 -9.91
C THR A 350 -18.86 -3.58 -8.69
N ASP A 351 -20.03 -3.19 -8.20
CA ASP A 351 -20.60 -3.71 -6.95
C ASP A 351 -19.64 -3.51 -5.75
N GLY A 352 -18.92 -2.39 -5.74
CA GLY A 352 -17.92 -2.03 -4.74
C GLY A 352 -18.42 -1.01 -3.73
N ALA A 353 -17.47 -0.38 -3.03
CA ALA A 353 -17.75 0.65 -2.04
C ALA A 353 -16.93 1.93 -2.27
N VAL A 354 -17.43 3.05 -1.77
CA VAL A 354 -16.69 4.32 -1.69
C VAL A 354 -16.47 4.68 -0.22
N TRP A 355 -15.23 5.01 0.13
CA TRP A 355 -14.95 5.82 1.30
C TRP A 355 -14.70 7.25 0.86
N ASP A 356 -15.63 8.14 1.23
CA ASP A 356 -15.63 9.52 0.74
C ASP A 356 -14.73 10.42 1.57
N GLN A 357 -13.40 10.27 1.36
CA GLN A 357 -12.39 11.08 2.04
C GLN A 357 -12.62 12.57 1.81
N TYR A 358 -13.04 12.98 0.60
CA TYR A 358 -13.29 14.38 0.28
C TYR A 358 -14.36 15.00 1.21
N GLU A 359 -15.46 14.28 1.40
CA GLU A 359 -16.53 14.73 2.28
C GLU A 359 -16.13 14.66 3.75
N VAL A 360 -15.52 13.55 4.18
CA VAL A 360 -15.09 13.34 5.57
C VAL A 360 -14.12 14.43 6.02
N MET A 361 -13.17 14.83 5.18
CA MET A 361 -12.20 15.85 5.55
C MET A 361 -12.76 17.29 5.57
N GLY A 362 -14.00 17.50 5.10
CA GLY A 362 -14.71 18.78 5.14
C GLY A 362 -15.05 19.38 3.78
N GLY A 363 -14.79 18.69 2.66
CA GLY A 363 -15.11 19.12 1.30
C GLY A 363 -14.19 20.23 0.77
N LEU A 364 -14.69 20.98 -0.21
CA LEU A 364 -13.93 22.02 -0.92
C LEU A 364 -13.31 23.06 0.01
N GLY A 365 -12.01 23.30 -0.13
CA GLY A 365 -11.23 24.25 0.67
C GLY A 365 -10.86 23.75 2.07
N SER A 366 -11.19 22.50 2.42
CA SER A 366 -10.87 21.94 3.74
C SER A 366 -9.38 21.72 3.95
N MET A 367 -8.61 21.45 2.89
CA MET A 367 -7.16 21.18 2.98
C MET A 367 -6.38 22.37 3.57
N GLU A 368 -6.86 23.59 3.40
CA GLU A 368 -6.28 24.77 4.07
C GLU A 368 -6.46 24.72 5.60
N LYS A 369 -7.58 24.15 6.09
CA LYS A 369 -7.81 23.96 7.54
C LYS A 369 -6.88 22.87 8.09
N TRP A 370 -6.73 21.77 7.33
CA TRP A 370 -5.79 20.70 7.66
C TRP A 370 -4.35 21.21 7.71
N TYR A 371 -3.98 22.10 6.77
CA TYR A 371 -2.65 22.72 6.77
C TYR A 371 -2.42 23.61 7.99
N LYS A 372 -3.38 24.47 8.33
CA LYS A 372 -3.31 25.36 9.50
C LYS A 372 -3.19 24.59 10.82
N ASP A 373 -3.76 23.41 10.89
CA ASP A 373 -3.71 22.52 12.04
C ASP A 373 -2.48 21.57 12.05
N GLY A 374 -1.54 21.74 11.11
CA GLY A 374 -0.34 20.91 11.02
C GLY A 374 -0.58 19.47 10.51
N LEU A 375 -1.76 19.19 9.95
CA LEU A 375 -2.15 17.89 9.42
C LEU A 375 -1.86 17.74 7.91
N ALA A 376 -1.64 18.85 7.20
CA ALA A 376 -1.27 18.85 5.80
C ALA A 376 0.06 19.61 5.57
N GLN A 377 0.71 19.33 4.45
CA GLN A 377 1.95 19.97 4.03
C GLN A 377 1.71 21.30 3.34
N LYS A 378 2.76 22.08 3.12
CA LYS A 378 2.72 23.41 2.49
C LYS A 378 2.14 23.40 1.08
N ASP A 379 2.26 22.30 0.38
CA ASP A 379 1.73 22.12 -0.98
C ASP A 379 0.20 21.99 -1.04
N ARG A 380 -0.44 21.79 0.13
CA ARG A 380 -1.89 21.59 0.25
C ARG A 380 -2.44 20.46 -0.63
N VAL A 381 -1.60 19.45 -0.81
CA VAL A 381 -1.93 18.19 -1.49
C VAL A 381 -1.65 17.02 -0.55
N HIS A 382 -0.45 17.00 0.05
CA HIS A 382 0.00 15.90 0.90
C HIS A 382 -0.30 16.18 2.37
N PHE A 383 -0.53 15.11 3.11
CA PHE A 383 -0.67 15.17 4.57
C PHE A 383 0.69 15.07 5.27
N THR A 384 0.77 15.57 6.49
CA THR A 384 1.85 15.21 7.41
C THR A 384 1.69 13.77 7.90
N THR A 385 2.68 13.23 8.60
CA THR A 385 2.55 11.91 9.22
C THR A 385 1.31 11.81 10.11
N ALA A 386 1.06 12.83 10.94
CA ALA A 386 -0.13 12.90 11.80
C ALA A 386 -1.43 12.96 10.98
N GLY A 387 -1.46 13.71 9.88
CA GLY A 387 -2.59 13.76 8.97
C GLY A 387 -2.87 12.41 8.31
N TYR A 388 -1.84 11.71 7.81
CA TYR A 388 -2.00 10.36 7.26
C TYR A 388 -2.47 9.35 8.30
N GLN A 389 -1.99 9.43 9.54
CA GLN A 389 -2.46 8.57 10.63
C GLN A 389 -3.94 8.80 10.92
N LEU A 390 -4.37 10.06 10.98
CA LEU A 390 -5.77 10.42 11.17
C LEU A 390 -6.65 9.89 10.02
N VAL A 391 -6.24 10.08 8.76
CA VAL A 391 -6.94 9.54 7.58
C VAL A 391 -7.04 8.01 7.65
N GLY A 392 -5.95 7.34 7.98
CA GLY A 392 -5.94 5.88 8.14
C GLY A 392 -6.86 5.38 9.25
N THR A 393 -6.91 6.09 10.38
CA THR A 393 -7.79 5.77 11.51
C THR A 393 -9.26 5.95 11.12
N LEU A 394 -9.61 7.06 10.47
CA LEU A 394 -10.99 7.31 10.00
C LEU A 394 -11.44 6.24 9.01
N PHE A 395 -10.61 5.89 8.03
CA PHE A 395 -10.94 4.81 7.10
C PHE A 395 -11.14 3.47 7.81
N TYR A 396 -10.23 3.12 8.71
CA TYR A 396 -10.33 1.87 9.47
C TYR A 396 -11.63 1.81 10.27
N GLN A 397 -12.01 2.89 10.95
CA GLN A 397 -13.28 2.98 11.69
C GLN A 397 -14.47 2.75 10.77
N ALA A 398 -14.52 3.42 9.60
CA ALA A 398 -15.61 3.24 8.63
C ALA A 398 -15.71 1.80 8.12
N LEU A 399 -14.56 1.15 7.86
CA LEU A 399 -14.49 -0.24 7.43
C LEU A 399 -15.02 -1.19 8.51
N VAL A 400 -14.52 -1.07 9.73
CA VAL A 400 -14.90 -1.96 10.85
C VAL A 400 -16.37 -1.77 11.25
N ASP A 401 -16.86 -0.53 11.22
CA ASP A 401 -18.27 -0.25 11.50
C ASP A 401 -19.20 -0.90 10.45
N ALA A 402 -18.80 -0.87 9.18
CA ALA A 402 -19.53 -1.57 8.13
C ALA A 402 -19.56 -3.10 8.35
N ILE A 403 -18.40 -3.68 8.71
CA ILE A 403 -18.28 -5.12 9.01
C ILE A 403 -19.12 -5.50 10.24
N LYS A 404 -19.11 -4.69 11.31
CA LYS A 404 -19.90 -4.95 12.54
C LYS A 404 -21.40 -4.88 12.28
N LYS A 405 -21.85 -3.90 11.47
CA LYS A 405 -23.26 -3.73 11.12
C LYS A 405 -23.80 -4.83 10.19
N HIS A 406 -22.92 -5.48 9.44
CA HIS A 406 -23.31 -6.57 8.54
C HIS A 406 -23.82 -7.77 9.33
N LYS A 407 -25.05 -8.21 9.05
CA LYS A 407 -25.62 -9.46 9.62
C LYS A 407 -25.20 -10.62 8.73
N THR A 408 -24.44 -11.55 9.29
CA THR A 408 -24.18 -12.83 8.61
C THR A 408 -25.52 -13.54 8.38
N ARG A 409 -25.90 -13.75 7.12
CA ARG A 409 -27.09 -14.50 6.74
C ARG A 409 -26.80 -15.99 6.74
#